data_47dd351daa39c87cbcca50dfb904b83d
#
_entry.id   47dd351daa39c87cbcca50dfb904b83d
#
_cell.length_a   1.000
_cell.length_b   1.000
_cell.length_c   1.000
_cell.angle_alpha   90.00
_cell.angle_beta   90.00
_cell.angle_gamma   90.00
#
_symmetry.space_group_name_H-M   'P 1'
#
loop_
_entity.id
_entity.type
_entity.pdbx_description
1 polymer ?
#
loop_
_entity_poly.entity_id
_entity_poly.type
_entity_poly.pdbx_seq_one_letter_code
_entity_poly.pdbx_strand_id
1 'polypeptide(L)'
;RPADRAALAELYRRMEFKSWLKELESAPPADPGDAPRAGDDPSPPVAPAEPGAHRQDYATLLTWDAFDAWLAQIQAAGLTAFDTETTGLDPLGATLVGMSFATVEGQAAYLPLAHTYADAPAQLPLAEVLARLKPWLESEAHRKLGQNLKYDAHILANHGIALSGIAEDTLLESYILESDKSHDMDSLASRHLGLKTLTYAEVCGKGAKQIGFGEVALARATEYAA
;
A
#
# COMPACT_ATOMS: atom_id res chain seq x y z
N ARG A 1 40.07 -3.41 7.03
CA ARG A 1 40.49 -4.53 7.89
C ARG A 1 39.43 -5.62 7.74
N PRO A 2 39.82 -6.90 7.60
CA PRO A 2 38.86 -7.99 7.61
C PRO A 2 38.09 -7.99 8.94
N ALA A 3 36.80 -8.37 8.88
CA ALA A 3 35.92 -8.43 10.04
C ALA A 3 36.42 -9.50 11.03
N ASP A 4 36.48 -9.16 12.32
CA ASP A 4 36.77 -10.14 13.38
C ASP A 4 35.56 -11.03 13.60
N ARG A 5 35.54 -12.20 12.97
CA ARG A 5 34.44 -13.18 13.04
C ARG A 5 34.17 -13.66 14.46
N ALA A 6 35.19 -13.76 15.32
CA ALA A 6 35.00 -14.21 16.69
C ALA A 6 34.28 -13.17 17.53
N ALA A 7 34.69 -11.90 17.40
CA ALA A 7 34.01 -10.77 18.05
C ALA A 7 32.57 -10.59 17.55
N LEU A 8 32.33 -10.76 16.23
CA LEU A 8 30.99 -10.72 15.66
C LEU A 8 30.10 -11.89 16.16
N ALA A 9 30.62 -13.09 16.25
CA ALA A 9 29.88 -14.22 16.78
C ALA A 9 29.46 -14.03 18.23
N GLU A 10 30.36 -13.46 19.05
CA GLU A 10 30.07 -13.14 20.45
C GLU A 10 29.01 -12.03 20.56
N LEU A 11 29.11 -11.01 19.71
CA LEU A 11 28.11 -9.93 19.64
C LEU A 11 26.74 -10.47 19.24
N TYR A 12 26.67 -11.30 18.22
CA TYR A 12 25.39 -11.89 17.74
C TYR A 12 24.77 -12.80 18.80
N ARG A 13 25.56 -13.58 19.55
CA ARG A 13 25.04 -14.36 20.69
C ARG A 13 24.47 -13.47 21.77
N ARG A 14 25.17 -12.39 22.13
CA ARG A 14 24.73 -11.46 23.16
C ARG A 14 23.48 -10.70 22.80
N MET A 15 23.34 -10.36 21.49
CA MET A 15 22.19 -9.63 20.95
C MET A 15 21.05 -10.56 20.49
N GLU A 16 21.22 -11.88 20.68
CA GLU A 16 20.25 -12.92 20.25
C GLU A 16 19.95 -12.94 18.74
N PHE A 17 20.86 -12.48 17.89
CA PHE A 17 20.74 -12.50 16.43
C PHE A 17 21.02 -13.90 15.89
N LYS A 18 20.09 -14.83 16.11
CA LYS A 18 20.25 -16.28 15.84
C LYS A 18 20.50 -16.61 14.36
N SER A 19 19.83 -15.91 13.45
CA SER A 19 20.01 -16.08 11.98
C SER A 19 21.40 -15.64 11.53
N TRP A 20 21.85 -14.48 11.94
CA TRP A 20 23.18 -13.94 11.60
C TRP A 20 24.31 -14.75 12.24
N LEU A 21 24.09 -15.28 13.42
CA LEU A 21 25.05 -16.19 14.06
C LEU A 21 25.20 -17.47 13.26
N LYS A 22 24.08 -18.08 12.84
CA LYS A 22 24.06 -19.30 12.01
C LYS A 22 24.74 -19.06 10.66
N GLU A 23 24.47 -17.94 10.02
CA GLU A 23 25.09 -17.54 8.75
C GLU A 23 26.60 -17.34 8.92
N LEU A 24 27.04 -16.64 9.97
CA LEU A 24 28.44 -16.43 10.29
C LEU A 24 29.18 -17.75 10.56
N GLU A 25 28.53 -18.70 11.22
CA GLU A 25 29.10 -20.01 11.54
C GLU A 25 29.14 -20.96 10.32
N SER A 26 28.19 -20.80 9.37
CA SER A 26 28.10 -21.63 8.17
C SER A 26 28.90 -21.09 6.97
N ALA A 27 29.29 -19.83 6.99
CA ALA A 27 30.06 -19.23 5.90
C ALA A 27 31.54 -19.67 5.93
N PRO A 28 32.12 -20.11 4.81
CA PRO A 28 33.56 -20.36 4.72
C PRO A 28 34.36 -19.07 4.98
N PRO A 29 35.64 -19.18 5.44
CA PRO A 29 36.48 -18.00 5.66
C PRO A 29 36.60 -17.21 4.34
N ALA A 30 36.20 -15.94 4.37
CA ALA A 30 36.14 -15.08 3.20
C ALA A 30 37.53 -14.85 2.61
N ASP A 31 37.66 -15.08 1.30
CA ASP A 31 38.74 -14.54 0.48
C ASP A 31 38.53 -13.01 0.31
N PRO A 32 39.61 -12.17 0.30
CA PRO A 32 39.44 -10.71 0.39
C PRO A 32 38.96 -10.06 -0.92
N GLY A 33 38.02 -10.61 -1.61
CA GLY A 33 37.54 -10.11 -2.92
C GLY A 33 36.03 -10.11 -3.17
N ASP A 34 35.23 -10.68 -2.32
CA ASP A 34 33.79 -10.83 -2.62
C ASP A 34 32.90 -10.27 -1.48
N ALA A 35 32.22 -9.18 -1.78
CA ALA A 35 31.20 -8.63 -0.92
C ALA A 35 29.88 -9.36 -1.18
N PRO A 36 29.21 -9.95 -0.15
CA PRO A 36 27.96 -10.66 -0.37
C PRO A 36 26.85 -9.70 -0.76
N ARG A 37 26.20 -9.98 -1.88
CA ARG A 37 24.91 -9.40 -2.24
C ARG A 37 23.84 -9.96 -1.31
N ALA A 38 23.09 -9.05 -0.69
CA ALA A 38 21.86 -9.41 0.03
C ALA A 38 20.83 -9.96 -0.96
N GLY A 39 20.25 -11.11 -0.63
CA GLY A 39 19.12 -11.67 -1.36
C GLY A 39 19.34 -13.15 -1.69
N ASP A 40 18.70 -13.98 -0.92
CA ASP A 40 17.97 -15.19 -1.30
C ASP A 40 17.84 -16.08 -0.06
N ASP A 41 16.79 -15.80 0.72
CA ASP A 41 16.31 -16.74 1.74
C ASP A 41 15.30 -17.69 1.05
N PRO A 42 15.53 -19.00 0.98
CA PRO A 42 14.54 -19.91 0.45
C PRO A 42 13.45 -20.10 1.51
N SER A 43 12.41 -19.28 1.46
CA SER A 43 11.15 -19.61 2.11
C SER A 43 10.65 -20.96 1.59
N PRO A 44 10.09 -21.83 2.46
CA PRO A 44 9.52 -23.08 1.99
C PRO A 44 8.44 -22.79 0.96
N PRO A 45 8.31 -23.60 -0.12
CA PRO A 45 7.33 -23.37 -1.14
C PRO A 45 5.93 -23.48 -0.52
N VAL A 46 5.26 -22.34 -0.39
CA VAL A 46 3.82 -22.31 -0.21
C VAL A 46 3.26 -22.91 -1.49
N ALA A 47 2.50 -23.99 -1.37
CA ALA A 47 1.80 -24.57 -2.50
C ALA A 47 1.00 -23.45 -3.19
N PRO A 48 1.09 -23.31 -4.53
CA PRO A 48 0.31 -22.30 -5.22
C PRO A 48 -1.16 -22.60 -4.91
N ALA A 49 -1.81 -21.68 -4.21
CA ALA A 49 -3.24 -21.63 -4.22
C ALA A 49 -3.63 -21.49 -5.69
N GLU A 50 -4.46 -22.43 -6.21
CA GLU A 50 -5.06 -22.28 -7.51
C GLU A 50 -5.62 -20.86 -7.59
N PRO A 51 -5.34 -20.08 -8.65
CA PRO A 51 -5.96 -18.78 -8.81
C PRO A 51 -7.45 -19.06 -9.05
N GLY A 52 -8.19 -19.14 -7.96
CA GLY A 52 -9.62 -18.95 -8.03
C GLY A 52 -9.77 -17.60 -8.69
N ALA A 53 -10.42 -17.54 -9.85
CA ALA A 53 -10.74 -16.30 -10.52
C ALA A 53 -11.60 -15.48 -9.55
N HIS A 54 -10.96 -14.73 -8.65
CA HIS A 54 -11.63 -13.73 -7.83
C HIS A 54 -12.24 -12.77 -8.84
N ARG A 55 -13.55 -12.77 -8.95
CA ARG A 55 -14.27 -11.83 -9.78
C ARG A 55 -14.01 -10.45 -9.18
N GLN A 56 -13.10 -9.73 -9.78
CA GLN A 56 -12.77 -8.36 -9.40
C GLN A 56 -13.85 -7.47 -9.99
N ASP A 57 -14.68 -6.91 -9.14
CA ASP A 57 -15.72 -5.94 -9.51
C ASP A 57 -15.26 -4.56 -9.03
N TYR A 58 -14.42 -3.92 -9.86
CA TYR A 58 -13.84 -2.64 -9.56
C TYR A 58 -14.59 -1.52 -10.30
N ALA A 59 -15.18 -0.61 -9.55
CA ALA A 59 -15.96 0.50 -10.06
C ALA A 59 -15.13 1.79 -10.13
N THR A 60 -15.28 2.55 -11.24
CA THR A 60 -14.78 3.94 -11.32
C THR A 60 -15.94 4.89 -11.06
N LEU A 61 -15.85 5.72 -10.01
CA LEU A 61 -16.95 6.60 -9.58
C LEU A 61 -16.86 7.96 -10.28
N LEU A 62 -17.61 8.10 -11.38
CA LEU A 62 -17.63 9.33 -12.20
C LEU A 62 -18.93 10.14 -12.07
N THR A 63 -19.95 9.57 -11.43
CA THR A 63 -21.26 10.22 -11.27
C THR A 63 -21.65 10.32 -9.80
N TRP A 64 -22.50 11.32 -9.49
CA TRP A 64 -23.03 11.46 -8.14
C TRP A 64 -23.82 10.25 -7.68
N ASP A 65 -24.61 9.64 -8.57
CA ASP A 65 -25.41 8.45 -8.22
C ASP A 65 -24.50 7.26 -7.80
N ALA A 66 -23.41 7.03 -8.55
CA ALA A 66 -22.44 5.99 -8.20
C ALA A 66 -21.69 6.32 -6.90
N PHE A 67 -21.31 7.58 -6.71
CA PHE A 67 -20.67 8.05 -5.49
C PHE A 67 -21.61 7.90 -4.28
N ASP A 68 -22.87 8.34 -4.39
CA ASP A 68 -23.84 8.27 -3.30
C ASP A 68 -24.18 6.83 -2.91
N ALA A 69 -24.23 5.90 -3.89
CA ALA A 69 -24.39 4.49 -3.62
C ALA A 69 -23.21 3.91 -2.82
N TRP A 70 -21.98 4.26 -3.21
CA TRP A 70 -20.79 3.81 -2.47
C TRP A 70 -20.66 4.49 -1.10
N LEU A 71 -21.00 5.78 -1.00
CA LEU A 71 -21.03 6.48 0.29
C LEU A 71 -22.00 5.80 1.26
N ALA A 72 -23.19 5.41 0.81
CA ALA A 72 -24.13 4.65 1.62
C ALA A 72 -23.57 3.28 2.04
N GLN A 73 -22.85 2.60 1.13
CA GLN A 73 -22.22 1.31 1.42
C GLN A 73 -21.12 1.42 2.47
N ILE A 74 -20.19 2.40 2.36
CA ILE A 74 -19.12 2.59 3.35
C ILE A 74 -19.66 3.07 4.71
N GLN A 75 -20.76 3.85 4.72
CA GLN A 75 -21.43 4.25 5.95
C GLN A 75 -22.12 3.09 6.69
N ALA A 76 -22.60 2.10 5.94
CA ALA A 76 -23.23 0.91 6.50
C ALA A 76 -22.23 -0.20 6.89
N ALA A 77 -21.00 -0.14 6.36
CA ALA A 77 -19.99 -1.16 6.58
C ALA A 77 -19.44 -1.11 8.01
N GLY A 78 -19.17 -2.29 8.59
CA GLY A 78 -18.50 -2.42 9.87
C GLY A 78 -17.00 -2.08 9.82
N LEU A 79 -16.39 -2.24 8.67
CA LEU A 79 -14.99 -1.90 8.36
C LEU A 79 -14.89 -1.56 6.87
N THR A 80 -14.12 -0.53 6.53
CA THR A 80 -13.86 -0.14 5.15
C THR A 80 -12.37 -0.03 4.92
N ALA A 81 -11.83 -0.72 3.92
CA ALA A 81 -10.50 -0.46 3.42
C ALA A 81 -10.51 0.88 2.65
N PHE A 82 -9.51 1.71 2.91
CA PHE A 82 -9.42 3.08 2.40
C PHE A 82 -7.96 3.41 2.08
N ASP A 83 -7.75 4.04 0.94
CA ASP A 83 -6.44 4.54 0.50
C ASP A 83 -6.58 5.82 -0.32
N THR A 84 -5.51 6.62 -0.43
CA THR A 84 -5.43 7.84 -1.23
C THR A 84 -4.36 7.75 -2.29
N GLU A 85 -4.71 8.11 -3.51
CA GLU A 85 -3.78 8.31 -4.61
C GLU A 85 -3.39 9.78 -4.73
N THR A 86 -2.10 10.06 -4.89
CA THR A 86 -1.56 11.41 -4.78
C THR A 86 -0.51 11.71 -5.85
N THR A 87 -0.09 12.98 -5.92
CA THR A 87 0.93 13.43 -6.88
C THR A 87 2.37 13.10 -6.46
N GLY A 88 2.61 12.61 -5.23
CA GLY A 88 3.97 12.33 -4.76
C GLY A 88 4.02 11.78 -3.36
N LEU A 89 5.22 11.44 -2.90
CA LEU A 89 5.46 10.77 -1.62
C LEU A 89 5.62 11.72 -0.42
N ASP A 90 5.81 13.02 -0.65
CA ASP A 90 5.86 14.02 0.42
C ASP A 90 4.43 14.43 0.80
N PRO A 91 3.89 13.97 1.94
CA PRO A 91 2.50 14.21 2.29
C PRO A 91 2.19 15.69 2.55
N LEU A 92 3.19 16.55 2.80
CA LEU A 92 2.97 17.97 3.01
C LEU A 92 2.83 18.75 1.70
N GLY A 93 3.49 18.25 0.63
CA GLY A 93 3.48 18.90 -0.70
C GLY A 93 2.62 18.18 -1.74
N ALA A 94 2.24 16.93 -1.49
CA ALA A 94 1.44 16.16 -2.42
C ALA A 94 -0.03 16.60 -2.41
N THR A 95 -0.66 16.52 -3.58
CA THR A 95 -2.09 16.79 -3.75
C THR A 95 -2.84 15.49 -4.02
N LEU A 96 -4.09 15.44 -3.58
CA LEU A 96 -4.98 14.30 -3.77
C LEU A 96 -5.37 14.15 -5.25
N VAL A 97 -5.17 12.95 -5.81
CA VAL A 97 -5.56 12.58 -7.17
C VAL A 97 -6.82 11.73 -7.19
N GLY A 98 -6.98 10.85 -6.20
CA GLY A 98 -8.15 10.00 -6.06
C GLY A 98 -8.19 9.28 -4.73
N MET A 99 -9.23 8.50 -4.51
CA MET A 99 -9.43 7.67 -3.32
C MET A 99 -9.96 6.30 -3.72
N SER A 100 -9.59 5.26 -2.99
CA SER A 100 -10.17 3.94 -3.15
C SER A 100 -10.88 3.46 -1.88
N PHE A 101 -11.88 2.61 -2.09
CA PHE A 101 -12.70 2.05 -1.01
C PHE A 101 -13.02 0.58 -1.30
N ALA A 102 -12.94 -0.27 -0.29
CA ALA A 102 -13.48 -1.62 -0.35
C ALA A 102 -14.17 -1.98 0.97
N THR A 103 -15.32 -2.65 0.91
CA THR A 103 -16.09 -3.06 2.08
C THR A 103 -16.25 -4.57 2.19
N VAL A 104 -16.03 -5.27 1.07
CA VAL A 104 -16.00 -6.73 0.97
C VAL A 104 -14.92 -7.16 -0.01
N GLU A 105 -14.39 -8.36 0.17
CA GLU A 105 -13.38 -8.93 -0.71
C GLU A 105 -13.86 -9.02 -2.16
N GLY A 106 -12.99 -8.61 -3.10
CA GLY A 106 -13.26 -8.66 -4.53
C GLY A 106 -14.17 -7.54 -5.06
N GLN A 107 -14.63 -6.62 -4.21
CA GLN A 107 -15.41 -5.44 -4.61
C GLN A 107 -14.75 -4.17 -4.09
N ALA A 108 -14.33 -3.33 -5.00
CA ALA A 108 -13.71 -2.05 -4.66
C ALA A 108 -14.16 -0.94 -5.62
N ALA A 109 -13.95 0.29 -5.22
CA ALA A 109 -14.20 1.45 -6.06
C ALA A 109 -13.04 2.42 -6.01
N TYR A 110 -12.74 2.99 -7.16
CA TYR A 110 -11.85 4.12 -7.30
C TYR A 110 -12.64 5.39 -7.61
N LEU A 111 -12.39 6.45 -6.86
CA LEU A 111 -12.99 7.78 -7.00
C LEU A 111 -11.91 8.73 -7.54
N PRO A 112 -11.82 8.95 -8.86
CA PRO A 112 -10.89 9.90 -9.44
C PRO A 112 -11.33 11.33 -9.17
N LEU A 113 -10.38 12.24 -8.86
CA LEU A 113 -10.65 13.63 -8.49
C LEU A 113 -9.77 14.63 -9.22
N ALA A 114 -8.57 14.24 -9.66
CA ALA A 114 -7.62 15.16 -10.29
C ALA A 114 -6.77 14.51 -11.39
N HIS A 115 -7.36 13.62 -12.19
CA HIS A 115 -6.68 13.12 -13.40
C HIS A 115 -6.69 14.15 -14.52
N THR A 116 -5.54 14.28 -15.21
CA THR A 116 -5.28 15.37 -16.20
C THR A 116 -4.76 14.87 -17.55
N TYR A 117 -4.82 13.55 -17.82
CA TYR A 117 -4.40 13.03 -19.13
C TYR A 117 -5.35 13.51 -20.25
N ALA A 118 -4.85 13.46 -21.50
CA ALA A 118 -5.66 13.81 -22.66
C ALA A 118 -6.92 12.92 -22.73
N ASP A 119 -8.08 13.51 -22.98
CA ASP A 119 -9.38 12.84 -23.03
C ASP A 119 -9.85 12.24 -21.70
N ALA A 120 -9.32 12.70 -20.56
CA ALA A 120 -9.84 12.30 -19.26
C ALA A 120 -11.33 12.69 -19.15
N PRO A 121 -12.22 11.75 -18.73
CA PRO A 121 -13.62 12.09 -18.55
C PRO A 121 -13.80 13.09 -17.42
N ALA A 122 -14.94 13.79 -17.42
CA ALA A 122 -15.29 14.66 -16.32
C ALA A 122 -15.31 13.90 -14.99
N GLN A 123 -14.67 14.46 -13.98
CA GLN A 123 -14.58 13.90 -12.64
C GLN A 123 -15.43 14.72 -11.69
N LEU A 124 -15.81 14.15 -10.55
CA LEU A 124 -16.57 14.85 -9.54
C LEU A 124 -15.72 15.97 -8.91
N PRO A 125 -16.30 17.14 -8.58
CA PRO A 125 -15.56 18.25 -7.98
C PRO A 125 -14.99 17.87 -6.61
N LEU A 126 -13.67 17.96 -6.45
CA LEU A 126 -12.95 17.59 -5.24
C LEU A 126 -13.55 18.18 -3.96
N ALA A 127 -13.84 19.49 -3.98
CA ALA A 127 -14.35 20.18 -2.78
C ALA A 127 -15.73 19.65 -2.34
N GLU A 128 -16.61 19.35 -3.30
CA GLU A 128 -17.95 18.82 -3.00
C GLU A 128 -17.88 17.36 -2.52
N VAL A 129 -17.03 16.55 -3.14
CA VAL A 129 -16.77 15.16 -2.71
C VAL A 129 -16.23 15.14 -1.29
N LEU A 130 -15.20 15.93 -0.99
CA LEU A 130 -14.63 16.01 0.35
C LEU A 130 -15.64 16.50 1.39
N ALA A 131 -16.48 17.48 1.05
CA ALA A 131 -17.53 17.96 1.95
C ALA A 131 -18.53 16.84 2.31
N ARG A 132 -18.88 15.97 1.36
CA ARG A 132 -19.78 14.83 1.60
C ARG A 132 -19.10 13.67 2.35
N LEU A 133 -17.82 13.41 2.08
CA LEU A 133 -17.04 12.36 2.75
C LEU A 133 -16.61 12.76 4.17
N LYS A 134 -16.44 14.06 4.44
CA LYS A 134 -15.90 14.56 5.71
C LYS A 134 -16.59 13.95 6.95
N PRO A 135 -17.93 13.87 7.05
CA PRO A 135 -18.57 13.26 8.21
C PRO A 135 -18.19 11.80 8.44
N TRP A 136 -17.95 11.02 7.36
CA TRP A 136 -17.51 9.63 7.43
C TRP A 136 -16.02 9.55 7.77
N LEU A 137 -15.18 10.38 7.14
CA LEU A 137 -13.73 10.40 7.37
C LEU A 137 -13.37 10.77 8.80
N GLU A 138 -14.09 11.71 9.41
CA GLU A 138 -13.85 12.20 10.77
C GLU A 138 -14.59 11.41 11.85
N SER A 139 -15.33 10.36 11.49
CA SER A 139 -16.12 9.58 12.44
C SER A 139 -15.31 8.45 13.06
N GLU A 140 -15.25 8.41 14.38
CA GLU A 140 -14.72 7.29 15.16
C GLU A 140 -15.59 6.02 15.06
N ALA A 141 -16.88 6.17 14.74
CA ALA A 141 -17.80 5.04 14.62
C ALA A 141 -17.62 4.26 13.32
N HIS A 142 -17.11 4.91 12.27
CA HIS A 142 -16.83 4.28 10.98
C HIS A 142 -15.37 3.80 10.94
N ARG A 143 -15.19 2.50 11.14
CA ARG A 143 -13.85 1.89 11.19
C ARG A 143 -13.19 1.85 9.82
N LYS A 144 -11.93 2.26 9.75
CA LYS A 144 -11.09 2.25 8.55
C LYS A 144 -9.92 1.31 8.73
N LEU A 145 -9.58 0.64 7.63
CA LEU A 145 -8.40 -0.18 7.43
C LEU A 145 -7.58 0.42 6.29
N GLY A 146 -6.28 0.39 6.37
CA GLY A 146 -5.41 0.78 5.25
C GLY A 146 -3.96 0.42 5.46
N GLN A 147 -3.13 0.82 4.51
CA GLN A 147 -1.68 0.60 4.53
C GLN A 147 -0.97 1.93 4.76
N ASN A 148 -0.35 2.15 5.93
CA ASN A 148 0.32 3.40 6.27
C ASN A 148 -0.64 4.62 6.31
N LEU A 149 -1.79 4.45 6.94
CA LEU A 149 -2.85 5.48 7.05
C LEU A 149 -2.39 6.81 7.65
N LYS A 150 -1.21 6.85 8.25
CA LYS A 150 -0.56 8.11 8.65
C LYS A 150 -0.32 9.03 7.45
N TYR A 151 0.05 8.47 6.30
CA TYR A 151 0.23 9.24 5.07
C TYR A 151 -1.10 9.85 4.61
N ASP A 152 -2.16 9.04 4.53
CA ASP A 152 -3.51 9.45 4.13
C ASP A 152 -4.09 10.51 5.06
N ALA A 153 -3.85 10.36 6.37
CA ALA A 153 -4.25 11.35 7.36
C ALA A 153 -3.58 12.71 7.12
N HIS A 154 -2.32 12.76 6.71
CA HIS A 154 -1.65 14.01 6.35
C HIS A 154 -2.21 14.61 5.06
N ILE A 155 -2.47 13.79 4.03
CA ILE A 155 -3.10 14.25 2.79
C ILE A 155 -4.47 14.87 3.08
N LEU A 156 -5.30 14.20 3.88
CA LEU A 156 -6.62 14.70 4.25
C LEU A 156 -6.54 15.97 5.12
N ALA A 157 -5.53 16.05 6.00
CA ALA A 157 -5.30 17.25 6.82
C ALA A 157 -4.99 18.49 5.98
N ASN A 158 -4.33 18.35 4.81
CA ASN A 158 -4.13 19.46 3.87
C ASN A 158 -5.44 20.01 3.31
N HIS A 159 -6.52 19.22 3.39
CA HIS A 159 -7.90 19.61 3.02
C HIS A 159 -8.78 19.95 4.24
N GLY A 160 -8.21 20.08 5.43
CA GLY A 160 -8.95 20.40 6.67
C GLY A 160 -9.84 19.25 7.16
N ILE A 161 -9.44 17.99 6.92
CA ILE A 161 -10.14 16.79 7.35
C ILE A 161 -9.23 16.03 8.33
N ALA A 162 -9.74 15.74 9.53
CA ALA A 162 -9.06 14.94 10.53
C ALA A 162 -9.50 13.47 10.43
N LEU A 163 -8.70 12.63 9.79
CA LEU A 163 -9.03 11.20 9.67
C LEU A 163 -9.15 10.57 11.05
N SER A 164 -10.28 9.92 11.32
CA SER A 164 -10.61 9.26 12.58
C SER A 164 -11.15 7.85 12.34
N GLY A 165 -11.24 7.05 13.39
CA GLY A 165 -11.73 5.66 13.31
C GLY A 165 -10.77 4.71 12.63
N ILE A 166 -9.46 4.98 12.66
CA ILE A 166 -8.44 4.05 12.19
C ILE A 166 -8.45 2.83 13.12
N ALA A 167 -8.89 1.71 12.59
CA ALA A 167 -9.01 0.46 13.33
C ALA A 167 -7.83 -0.47 13.07
N GLU A 168 -7.36 -0.53 11.83
CA GLU A 168 -6.31 -1.43 11.38
C GLU A 168 -5.35 -0.67 10.45
N ASP A 169 -4.05 -0.90 10.59
CA ASP A 169 -3.01 -0.42 9.68
C ASP A 169 -2.07 -1.58 9.35
N THR A 170 -2.18 -2.10 8.15
CA THR A 170 -1.45 -3.30 7.73
C THR A 170 0.06 -3.12 7.69
N LEU A 171 0.56 -1.87 7.54
CA LEU A 171 1.99 -1.58 7.69
C LEU A 171 2.45 -1.82 9.13
N LEU A 172 1.72 -1.27 10.11
CA LEU A 172 2.07 -1.39 11.53
C LEU A 172 1.93 -2.83 12.02
N GLU A 173 0.87 -3.51 11.60
CA GLU A 173 0.63 -4.92 11.93
C GLU A 173 1.75 -5.81 11.40
N SER A 174 2.24 -5.56 10.17
CA SER A 174 3.32 -6.33 9.58
C SER A 174 4.65 -6.14 10.33
N TYR A 175 4.92 -4.95 10.86
CA TYR A 175 6.09 -4.70 11.72
C TYR A 175 6.04 -5.51 13.02
N ILE A 176 4.85 -5.70 13.59
CA ILE A 176 4.66 -6.49 14.81
C ILE A 176 4.78 -7.98 14.50
N LEU A 177 4.23 -8.42 13.37
CA LEU A 177 4.18 -9.83 12.99
C LEU A 177 5.55 -10.35 12.53
N GLU A 178 6.24 -9.61 11.67
CA GLU A 178 7.49 -10.03 11.01
C GLU A 178 8.44 -8.85 10.82
N SER A 179 9.01 -8.33 11.91
CA SER A 179 9.80 -7.09 11.93
C SER A 179 11.05 -7.07 11.05
N ASP A 180 11.49 -8.24 10.58
CA ASP A 180 12.68 -8.44 9.74
C ASP A 180 12.38 -8.56 8.24
N LYS A 181 11.11 -8.48 7.85
CA LYS A 181 10.66 -8.62 6.46
C LYS A 181 10.36 -7.26 5.83
N SER A 182 10.11 -7.25 4.51
CA SER A 182 9.58 -6.08 3.82
C SER A 182 8.11 -5.85 4.19
N HIS A 183 7.73 -4.59 4.37
CA HIS A 183 6.40 -4.18 4.82
C HIS A 183 5.61 -3.43 3.75
N ASP A 184 6.12 -3.36 2.52
CA ASP A 184 5.37 -2.81 1.39
C ASP A 184 4.19 -3.73 1.01
N MET A 185 3.15 -3.12 0.43
CA MET A 185 1.90 -3.82 0.13
C MET A 185 2.10 -4.99 -0.84
N ASP A 186 2.96 -4.83 -1.87
CA ASP A 186 3.24 -5.88 -2.85
C ASP A 186 3.87 -7.11 -2.18
N SER A 187 4.83 -6.87 -1.28
CA SER A 187 5.47 -7.94 -0.49
C SER A 187 4.49 -8.62 0.46
N LEU A 188 3.60 -7.87 1.11
CA LEU A 188 2.57 -8.42 1.99
C LEU A 188 1.56 -9.26 1.19
N ALA A 189 1.03 -8.74 0.09
CA ALA A 189 0.09 -9.45 -0.78
C ALA A 189 0.69 -10.76 -1.31
N SER A 190 1.93 -10.72 -1.79
CA SER A 190 2.63 -11.90 -2.28
C SER A 190 2.85 -12.93 -1.16
N ARG A 191 3.29 -12.49 0.02
CA ARG A 191 3.68 -13.37 1.13
C ARG A 191 2.50 -14.00 1.84
N HIS A 192 1.43 -13.23 2.08
CA HIS A 192 0.29 -13.69 2.87
C HIS A 192 -0.89 -14.18 2.02
N LEU A 193 -1.05 -13.66 0.79
CA LEU A 193 -2.19 -13.99 -0.07
C LEU A 193 -1.77 -14.76 -1.33
N GLY A 194 -0.47 -14.85 -1.65
CA GLY A 194 0.01 -15.43 -2.91
C GLY A 194 -0.38 -14.61 -4.14
N LEU A 195 -0.78 -13.34 -3.95
CA LEU A 195 -1.23 -12.46 -5.01
C LEU A 195 -0.06 -11.63 -5.55
N LYS A 196 -0.04 -11.46 -6.86
CA LYS A 196 0.81 -10.49 -7.55
C LYS A 196 -0.02 -9.23 -7.82
N THR A 197 0.33 -8.15 -7.15
CA THR A 197 -0.27 -6.82 -7.35
C THR A 197 0.29 -6.14 -8.60
N LEU A 198 -0.40 -5.10 -9.06
CA LEU A 198 0.14 -4.14 -10.01
C LEU A 198 1.09 -3.19 -9.28
N THR A 199 2.33 -3.10 -9.74
CA THR A 199 3.28 -2.16 -9.15
C THR A 199 3.09 -0.75 -9.71
N TYR A 200 3.43 0.29 -8.92
CA TYR A 200 3.45 1.69 -9.38
C TYR A 200 4.25 1.87 -10.67
N ALA A 201 5.35 1.14 -10.81
CA ALA A 201 6.18 1.20 -12.00
C ALA A 201 5.56 0.59 -13.26
N GLU A 202 4.62 -0.35 -13.12
CA GLU A 202 3.85 -0.91 -14.25
C GLU A 202 2.74 0.06 -14.69
N VAL A 203 2.30 0.94 -13.80
CA VAL A 203 1.23 1.92 -14.04
C VAL A 203 1.80 3.26 -14.52
N CYS A 204 2.79 3.80 -13.81
CA CYS A 204 3.36 5.13 -14.06
C CYS A 204 4.68 5.11 -14.85
N GLY A 205 5.27 3.93 -15.10
CA GLY A 205 6.58 3.83 -15.73
C GLY A 205 7.74 4.07 -14.78
N LYS A 206 8.98 4.09 -15.32
CA LYS A 206 10.22 4.26 -14.55
C LYS A 206 11.16 5.29 -15.17
N GLY A 207 11.95 5.94 -14.32
CA GLY A 207 13.03 6.85 -14.72
C GLY A 207 12.50 8.08 -15.48
N ALA A 208 13.20 8.51 -16.52
CA ALA A 208 12.87 9.74 -17.26
C ALA A 208 11.53 9.70 -18.04
N LYS A 209 10.92 8.53 -18.16
CA LYS A 209 9.60 8.35 -18.80
C LYS A 209 8.47 8.14 -17.78
N GLN A 210 8.76 8.25 -16.50
CA GLN A 210 7.76 8.11 -15.45
C GLN A 210 6.82 9.30 -15.52
N ILE A 211 5.52 9.00 -15.52
CA ILE A 211 4.43 9.99 -15.44
C ILE A 211 3.90 10.10 -14.01
N GLY A 212 3.22 11.19 -13.71
CA GLY A 212 2.48 11.33 -12.45
C GLY A 212 1.22 10.46 -12.45
N PHE A 213 0.74 10.05 -11.27
CA PHE A 213 -0.46 9.22 -11.17
C PHE A 213 -1.69 9.90 -11.80
N GLY A 214 -1.82 11.21 -11.69
CA GLY A 214 -2.87 11.98 -12.36
C GLY A 214 -2.86 11.92 -13.90
N GLU A 215 -1.77 11.47 -14.51
CA GLU A 215 -1.66 11.30 -15.97
C GLU A 215 -1.99 9.87 -16.42
N VAL A 216 -2.27 8.96 -15.47
CA VAL A 216 -2.65 7.57 -15.75
C VAL A 216 -4.10 7.52 -16.21
N ALA A 217 -4.39 6.75 -17.26
CA ALA A 217 -5.77 6.53 -17.73
C ALA A 217 -6.63 5.85 -16.66
N LEU A 218 -7.86 6.30 -16.46
CA LEU A 218 -8.74 5.88 -15.36
C LEU A 218 -8.94 4.36 -15.27
N ALA A 219 -9.09 3.68 -16.40
CA ALA A 219 -9.22 2.22 -16.39
C ALA A 219 -8.03 1.54 -15.72
N ARG A 220 -6.81 2.05 -15.99
CA ARG A 220 -5.59 1.52 -15.39
C ARG A 220 -5.39 1.99 -13.96
N ALA A 221 -5.78 3.23 -13.66
CA ALA A 221 -5.76 3.76 -12.30
C ALA A 221 -6.73 2.99 -11.39
N THR A 222 -7.93 2.69 -11.87
CA THR A 222 -8.92 1.88 -11.13
C THR A 222 -8.40 0.46 -10.87
N GLU A 223 -7.77 -0.18 -11.86
CA GLU A 223 -7.19 -1.52 -11.69
C GLU A 223 -6.06 -1.55 -10.66
N TYR A 224 -5.32 -0.45 -10.54
CA TYR A 224 -4.21 -0.32 -9.58
C TYR A 224 -4.68 0.02 -8.18
N ALA A 225 -5.60 0.98 -8.05
CA ALA A 225 -5.99 1.57 -6.76
C ALA A 225 -7.15 0.83 -6.07
N ALA A 226 -7.94 0.03 -6.79
CA ALA A 226 -9.06 -0.73 -6.27
C ALA A 226 -8.71 -2.22 -6.15
#